data_f35c93fb071c871e76eb523518442ff2
#
_entry.id   f35c93fb071c871e76eb523518442ff2
#
_cell.length_a   1.000
_cell.length_b   1.000
_cell.length_c   1.000
_cell.angle_alpha   90.00
_cell.angle_beta   90.00
_cell.angle_gamma   90.00
#
_symmetry.space_group_name_H-M   'P 1'
#
loop_
_entity.id
_entity.type
_entity.pdbx_description
1 polymer ?
#
loop_
_entity_poly.entity_id
_entity_poly.type
_entity_poly.pdbx_seq_one_letter_code
_entity_poly.pdbx_strand_id
1 'polypeptide(L)'
;MFQPDDLKVYFICGTQDIPEGRTIHEVLTEALEGGITMYQFREKGPNAKTGDAKKELAQSLKQLCEQYHVPFIVNDDVELAELIDADGIHVGQDDAKVNTFKTHFKNKIIGLSVGNETELAQSDLTDVDYIGVGPIFKTGSKDDASDPVGTEMIETLHEKTNGMPIVAIGGIALNNVEPIAQTHAQGVSVISAIAQSSNVKETVRNFLQYFK
;
A
#
# COMPACT_ATOMS: atom_id res chain seq x y z
N MET A 1 2.81 -15.24 -6.74
CA MET A 1 1.74 -14.80 -7.66
C MET A 1 0.72 -14.07 -6.82
N PHE A 2 0.31 -12.87 -7.23
CA PHE A 2 -0.66 -12.02 -6.52
C PHE A 2 -2.00 -12.75 -6.30
N GLN A 3 -2.58 -12.57 -5.12
CA GLN A 3 -3.92 -13.01 -4.76
C GLN A 3 -4.71 -11.82 -4.18
N PRO A 4 -6.02 -11.70 -4.40
CA PRO A 4 -6.81 -10.62 -3.80
C PRO A 4 -6.70 -10.55 -2.27
N ASP A 5 -6.51 -11.68 -1.60
CA ASP A 5 -6.31 -11.77 -0.15
C ASP A 5 -5.01 -11.10 0.35
N ASP A 6 -4.04 -10.88 -0.54
CA ASP A 6 -2.84 -10.11 -0.21
C ASP A 6 -3.17 -8.65 0.15
N LEU A 7 -4.35 -8.15 -0.21
CA LEU A 7 -4.80 -6.79 0.06
C LEU A 7 -5.51 -6.61 1.41
N LYS A 8 -5.77 -7.67 2.19
CA LYS A 8 -6.60 -7.59 3.41
C LYS A 8 -6.10 -6.54 4.40
N VAL A 9 -4.84 -6.59 4.78
CA VAL A 9 -4.17 -5.55 5.58
C VAL A 9 -2.83 -5.22 4.96
N TYR A 10 -2.82 -4.15 4.20
CA TYR A 10 -1.69 -3.68 3.42
C TYR A 10 -1.02 -2.52 4.16
N PHE A 11 0.12 -2.77 4.81
CA PHE A 11 0.86 -1.78 5.55
C PHE A 11 1.80 -0.99 4.65
N ILE A 12 1.69 0.34 4.68
CA ILE A 12 2.57 1.26 3.95
C ILE A 12 3.35 2.08 4.97
N CYS A 13 4.69 2.11 4.85
CA CYS A 13 5.48 2.92 5.74
C CYS A 13 6.90 3.16 5.20
N GLY A 14 7.46 4.29 5.55
CA GLY A 14 8.86 4.65 5.47
C GLY A 14 9.36 5.14 6.82
N THR A 15 10.62 5.55 6.90
CA THR A 15 11.22 6.02 8.17
C THR A 15 10.53 7.26 8.71
N GLN A 16 9.96 8.09 7.83
CA GLN A 16 9.21 9.30 8.21
C GLN A 16 7.91 9.02 9.00
N ASP A 17 7.38 7.80 8.91
CA ASP A 17 6.12 7.41 9.55
C ASP A 17 6.32 6.82 10.96
N ILE A 18 7.56 6.55 11.32
CA ILE A 18 7.90 5.84 12.57
C ILE A 18 7.95 6.81 13.74
N PRO A 19 7.33 6.49 14.90
CA PRO A 19 7.39 7.32 16.08
C PRO A 19 8.81 7.48 16.61
N GLU A 20 9.07 8.64 17.25
CA GLU A 20 10.34 8.86 17.94
C GLU A 20 10.62 7.75 18.96
N GLY A 21 11.88 7.31 19.02
CA GLY A 21 12.32 6.25 19.93
C GLY A 21 12.08 4.82 19.44
N ARG A 22 11.53 4.65 18.23
CA ARG A 22 11.37 3.34 17.58
C ARG A 22 12.10 3.27 16.24
N THR A 23 12.34 2.06 15.76
CA THR A 23 12.92 1.82 14.42
C THR A 23 11.86 1.22 13.48
N ILE A 24 12.05 1.44 12.18
CA ILE A 24 11.18 0.84 11.17
C ILE A 24 11.23 -0.70 11.22
N HIS A 25 12.38 -1.29 11.55
CA HIS A 25 12.52 -2.74 11.70
C HIS A 25 11.67 -3.29 12.85
N GLU A 26 11.64 -2.59 14.00
CA GLU A 26 10.79 -2.98 15.13
C GLU A 26 9.31 -2.92 14.77
N VAL A 27 8.87 -1.82 14.18
CA VAL A 27 7.46 -1.61 13.82
C VAL A 27 7.03 -2.60 12.74
N LEU A 28 7.85 -2.81 11.69
CA LEU A 28 7.53 -3.77 10.64
C LEU A 28 7.50 -5.20 11.18
N THR A 29 8.43 -5.57 12.06
CA THR A 29 8.43 -6.91 12.69
C THR A 29 7.12 -7.16 13.46
N GLU A 30 6.68 -6.20 14.27
CA GLU A 30 5.41 -6.31 15.00
C GLU A 30 4.21 -6.38 14.04
N ALA A 31 4.23 -5.61 12.95
CA ALA A 31 3.18 -5.66 11.94
C ALA A 31 3.12 -7.04 11.24
N LEU A 32 4.26 -7.60 10.88
CA LEU A 32 4.38 -8.95 10.31
C LEU A 32 3.89 -10.03 11.27
N GLU A 33 4.29 -9.96 12.54
CA GLU A 33 3.81 -10.86 13.60
C GLU A 33 2.30 -10.70 13.88
N GLY A 34 1.75 -9.51 13.63
CA GLY A 34 0.31 -9.22 13.68
C GLY A 34 -0.46 -9.83 12.52
N GLY A 35 0.21 -10.09 11.39
CA GLY A 35 -0.37 -10.73 10.21
C GLY A 35 -0.71 -9.79 9.06
N ILE A 36 0.05 -8.69 8.87
CA ILE A 36 -0.11 -7.90 7.63
C ILE A 36 0.04 -8.82 6.42
N THR A 37 -0.70 -8.56 5.38
CA THR A 37 -0.76 -9.42 4.18
C THR A 37 0.08 -8.90 3.02
N MET A 38 0.45 -7.62 3.06
CA MET A 38 1.33 -6.96 2.10
C MET A 38 2.03 -5.77 2.78
N TYR A 39 3.24 -5.46 2.35
CA TYR A 39 3.99 -4.30 2.82
C TYR A 39 4.44 -3.44 1.64
N GLN A 40 4.31 -2.11 1.76
CA GLN A 40 4.84 -1.15 0.79
C GLN A 40 5.90 -0.26 1.44
N PHE A 41 7.09 -0.29 0.87
CA PHE A 41 8.19 0.61 1.23
C PHE A 41 7.98 1.96 0.55
N ARG A 42 7.60 2.97 1.32
CA ARG A 42 7.38 4.35 0.88
C ARG A 42 8.30 5.29 1.65
N GLU A 43 9.51 5.48 1.15
CA GLU A 43 10.55 6.35 1.73
C GLU A 43 10.51 7.69 1.00
N LYS A 44 9.76 8.66 1.51
CA LYS A 44 9.53 9.99 0.93
C LYS A 44 9.61 11.08 2.00
N GLY A 45 9.87 12.31 1.54
CA GLY A 45 9.89 13.50 2.39
C GLY A 45 11.30 14.05 2.62
N PRO A 46 11.41 15.19 3.32
CA PRO A 46 12.65 15.96 3.42
C PRO A 46 13.79 15.21 4.13
N ASN A 47 13.47 14.28 5.02
CA ASN A 47 14.46 13.49 5.78
C ASN A 47 14.55 12.04 5.30
N ALA A 48 13.94 11.71 4.16
CA ALA A 48 13.96 10.36 3.60
C ALA A 48 15.39 9.96 3.20
N LYS A 49 15.69 8.67 3.38
CA LYS A 49 16.95 8.09 2.88
C LYS A 49 16.96 8.10 1.36
N THR A 50 18.15 8.27 0.79
CA THR A 50 18.40 8.30 -0.66
C THR A 50 19.60 7.45 -1.00
N GLY A 51 19.81 7.15 -2.30
CA GLY A 51 20.97 6.43 -2.79
C GLY A 51 21.18 5.06 -2.10
N ASP A 52 22.42 4.75 -1.76
CA ASP A 52 22.80 3.47 -1.17
C ASP A 52 22.11 3.23 0.19
N ALA A 53 21.95 4.26 1.01
CA ALA A 53 21.24 4.14 2.30
C ALA A 53 19.76 3.72 2.13
N LYS A 54 19.07 4.23 1.11
CA LYS A 54 17.71 3.82 0.76
C LYS A 54 17.68 2.37 0.28
N LYS A 55 18.62 2.00 -0.60
CA LYS A 55 18.74 0.65 -1.13
C LYS A 55 19.00 -0.38 -0.01
N GLU A 56 19.97 -0.13 0.85
CA GLU A 56 20.32 -1.01 1.97
C GLU A 56 19.15 -1.20 2.92
N LEU A 57 18.43 -0.11 3.24
CA LEU A 57 17.22 -0.18 4.04
C LEU A 57 16.14 -1.03 3.36
N ALA A 58 15.86 -0.78 2.08
CA ALA A 58 14.87 -1.54 1.33
C ALA A 58 15.18 -3.03 1.27
N GLN A 59 16.45 -3.39 1.03
CA GLN A 59 16.90 -4.79 1.02
C GLN A 59 16.71 -5.46 2.39
N SER A 60 17.06 -4.76 3.46
CA SER A 60 16.90 -5.26 4.83
C SER A 60 15.43 -5.52 5.18
N LEU A 61 14.53 -4.59 4.83
CA LEU A 61 13.09 -4.75 5.07
C LEU A 61 12.46 -5.83 4.18
N LYS A 62 12.93 -5.95 2.93
CA LYS A 62 12.50 -7.03 2.04
C LYS A 62 12.85 -8.41 2.61
N GLN A 63 14.08 -8.60 3.10
CA GLN A 63 14.49 -9.84 3.75
C GLN A 63 13.63 -10.17 4.98
N LEU A 64 13.23 -9.15 5.74
CA LEU A 64 12.32 -9.32 6.87
C LEU A 64 10.92 -9.80 6.41
N CYS A 65 10.37 -9.19 5.37
CA CYS A 65 9.09 -9.62 4.79
C CYS A 65 9.15 -11.06 4.23
N GLU A 66 10.26 -11.46 3.61
CA GLU A 66 10.48 -12.81 3.09
C GLU A 66 10.37 -13.88 4.19
N GLN A 67 10.87 -13.60 5.39
CA GLN A 67 10.77 -14.53 6.53
C GLN A 67 9.32 -14.85 6.94
N TYR A 68 8.40 -13.93 6.65
CA TYR A 68 6.97 -14.06 6.95
C TYR A 68 6.13 -14.38 5.70
N HIS A 69 6.76 -14.57 4.54
CA HIS A 69 6.09 -14.80 3.26
C HIS A 69 5.12 -13.67 2.87
N VAL A 70 5.46 -12.44 3.21
CA VAL A 70 4.67 -11.24 2.90
C VAL A 70 5.29 -10.52 1.69
N PRO A 71 4.52 -10.22 0.63
CA PRO A 71 5.02 -9.49 -0.53
C PRO A 71 5.55 -8.10 -0.16
N PHE A 72 6.72 -7.77 -0.71
CA PHE A 72 7.38 -6.48 -0.56
C PHE A 72 7.19 -5.62 -1.82
N ILE A 73 6.49 -4.51 -1.67
CA ILE A 73 6.16 -3.58 -2.76
C ILE A 73 6.98 -2.30 -2.59
N VAL A 74 7.54 -1.79 -3.69
CA VAL A 74 8.20 -0.49 -3.72
C VAL A 74 7.24 0.58 -4.21
N ASN A 75 7.21 1.74 -3.55
CA ASN A 75 6.41 2.89 -3.97
C ASN A 75 7.20 3.72 -5.00
N ASP A 76 6.64 3.96 -6.18
CA ASP A 76 7.07 4.84 -7.28
C ASP A 76 8.44 4.54 -7.91
N ASP A 77 9.41 4.10 -7.16
CA ASP A 77 10.82 3.97 -7.55
C ASP A 77 11.07 2.69 -8.35
N VAL A 78 10.85 2.77 -9.66
CA VAL A 78 11.00 1.63 -10.60
C VAL A 78 12.42 1.07 -10.55
N GLU A 79 13.44 1.94 -10.56
CA GLU A 79 14.84 1.54 -10.54
C GLU A 79 15.19 0.76 -9.26
N LEU A 80 14.74 1.25 -8.11
CA LEU A 80 14.93 0.55 -6.84
C LEU A 80 14.24 -0.81 -6.84
N ALA A 81 13.00 -0.87 -7.32
CA ALA A 81 12.23 -2.12 -7.38
C ALA A 81 12.93 -3.19 -8.23
N GLU A 82 13.50 -2.80 -9.38
CA GLU A 82 14.31 -3.69 -10.23
C GLU A 82 15.62 -4.11 -9.52
N LEU A 83 16.32 -3.14 -8.95
CA LEU A 83 17.64 -3.34 -8.36
C LEU A 83 17.64 -4.33 -7.19
N ILE A 84 16.60 -4.33 -6.38
CA ILE A 84 16.45 -5.22 -5.22
C ILE A 84 15.60 -6.45 -5.51
N ASP A 85 15.12 -6.61 -6.74
CA ASP A 85 14.19 -7.68 -7.14
C ASP A 85 12.95 -7.72 -6.22
N ALA A 86 12.29 -6.58 -6.04
CA ALA A 86 11.07 -6.48 -5.23
C ALA A 86 9.96 -7.39 -5.78
N ASP A 87 9.00 -7.77 -4.93
CA ASP A 87 7.84 -8.57 -5.36
C ASP A 87 6.88 -7.78 -6.25
N GLY A 88 6.92 -6.45 -6.16
CA GLY A 88 6.12 -5.58 -7.00
C GLY A 88 6.41 -4.10 -6.80
N ILE A 89 5.59 -3.31 -7.50
CA ILE A 89 5.65 -1.85 -7.47
C ILE A 89 4.24 -1.27 -7.40
N HIS A 90 4.09 -0.15 -6.70
CA HIS A 90 2.87 0.64 -6.68
C HIS A 90 3.18 2.07 -7.16
N VAL A 91 2.43 2.56 -8.12
CA VAL A 91 2.60 3.90 -8.70
C VAL A 91 1.32 4.72 -8.63
N GLY A 92 1.47 6.05 -8.55
CA GLY A 92 0.38 7.02 -8.66
C GLY A 92 0.13 7.49 -10.10
N GLN A 93 -0.79 8.45 -10.26
CA GLN A 93 -1.19 8.99 -11.58
C GLN A 93 -0.08 9.82 -12.25
N ASP A 94 0.70 10.55 -11.44
CA ASP A 94 1.77 11.44 -11.90
C ASP A 94 3.16 10.77 -11.91
N ASP A 95 3.23 9.52 -11.48
CA ASP A 95 4.46 8.76 -11.40
C ASP A 95 4.76 8.03 -12.74
N ALA A 96 5.69 7.08 -12.71
CA ALA A 96 6.02 6.31 -13.91
C ALA A 96 4.79 5.55 -14.43
N LYS A 97 4.48 5.75 -15.72
CA LYS A 97 3.34 5.06 -16.35
C LYS A 97 3.62 3.57 -16.46
N VAL A 98 2.65 2.75 -16.08
CA VAL A 98 2.75 1.28 -16.09
C VAL A 98 3.25 0.75 -17.44
N ASN A 99 2.76 1.28 -18.56
CA ASN A 99 3.17 0.87 -19.90
C ASN A 99 4.65 1.11 -20.21
N THR A 100 5.35 1.95 -19.45
CA THR A 100 6.78 2.23 -19.66
C THR A 100 7.72 1.24 -18.99
N PHE A 101 7.27 0.53 -17.96
CA PHE A 101 8.10 -0.40 -17.20
C PHE A 101 7.55 -1.83 -17.09
N LYS A 102 6.29 -2.07 -17.43
CA LYS A 102 5.63 -3.38 -17.27
C LYS A 102 6.37 -4.57 -17.89
N THR A 103 7.13 -4.33 -18.95
CA THR A 103 7.92 -5.39 -19.61
C THR A 103 9.04 -5.92 -18.72
N HIS A 104 9.56 -5.10 -17.81
CA HIS A 104 10.60 -5.46 -16.84
C HIS A 104 9.99 -6.10 -15.58
N PHE A 105 8.69 -5.91 -15.36
CA PHE A 105 7.97 -6.41 -14.20
C PHE A 105 7.09 -7.64 -14.50
N LYS A 106 7.47 -8.44 -15.50
CA LYS A 106 6.78 -9.70 -15.78
C LYS A 106 6.80 -10.60 -14.53
N ASN A 107 5.63 -11.10 -14.16
CA ASN A 107 5.42 -11.91 -12.95
C ASN A 107 5.64 -11.17 -11.62
N LYS A 108 5.67 -9.85 -11.64
CA LYS A 108 5.69 -8.99 -10.45
C LYS A 108 4.31 -8.36 -10.24
N ILE A 109 4.04 -7.97 -9.00
CA ILE A 109 2.79 -7.31 -8.62
C ILE A 109 2.83 -5.84 -9.06
N ILE A 110 1.82 -5.38 -9.77
CA ILE A 110 1.69 -3.98 -10.18
C ILE A 110 0.40 -3.41 -9.60
N GLY A 111 0.53 -2.40 -8.72
CA GLY A 111 -0.56 -1.63 -8.18
C GLY A 111 -0.60 -0.21 -8.74
N LEU A 112 -1.80 0.34 -8.91
CA LEU A 112 -2.02 1.69 -9.40
C LEU A 112 -3.01 2.44 -8.51
N SER A 113 -2.68 3.67 -8.12
CA SER A 113 -3.63 4.57 -7.45
C SER A 113 -4.63 5.13 -8.45
N VAL A 114 -5.92 4.98 -8.16
CA VAL A 114 -7.03 5.52 -8.95
C VAL A 114 -8.05 6.12 -7.99
N GLY A 115 -8.09 7.45 -7.88
CA GLY A 115 -8.92 8.15 -6.90
C GLY A 115 -10.35 8.44 -7.36
N ASN A 116 -10.61 8.44 -8.68
CA ASN A 116 -11.90 8.80 -9.24
C ASN A 116 -12.07 8.29 -10.69
N GLU A 117 -13.26 8.53 -11.25
CA GLU A 117 -13.59 8.09 -12.62
C GLU A 117 -12.76 8.76 -13.71
N THR A 118 -12.34 10.02 -13.49
CA THR A 118 -11.49 10.74 -14.44
C THR A 118 -10.11 10.09 -14.51
N GLU A 119 -9.52 9.79 -13.37
CA GLU A 119 -8.25 9.07 -13.29
C GLU A 119 -8.37 7.66 -13.89
N LEU A 120 -9.48 6.96 -13.62
CA LEU A 120 -9.74 5.66 -14.23
C LEU A 120 -9.76 5.75 -15.77
N ALA A 121 -10.47 6.73 -16.31
CA ALA A 121 -10.57 6.93 -17.75
C ALA A 121 -9.21 7.25 -18.43
N GLN A 122 -8.28 7.81 -17.69
CA GLN A 122 -6.93 8.14 -18.16
C GLN A 122 -5.90 7.03 -17.92
N SER A 123 -6.28 5.98 -17.17
CA SER A 123 -5.39 4.90 -16.78
C SER A 123 -5.45 3.72 -17.75
N ASP A 124 -4.28 3.16 -18.06
CA ASP A 124 -4.18 1.84 -18.70
C ASP A 124 -4.04 0.77 -17.62
N LEU A 125 -5.09 -0.01 -17.41
CA LEU A 125 -5.11 -1.09 -16.41
C LEU A 125 -4.58 -2.42 -16.94
N THR A 126 -4.09 -2.47 -18.18
CA THR A 126 -3.43 -3.67 -18.70
C THR A 126 -2.20 -4.00 -17.89
N ASP A 127 -2.11 -5.23 -17.41
CA ASP A 127 -1.03 -5.70 -16.51
C ASP A 127 -1.02 -5.10 -15.09
N VAL A 128 -2.08 -4.38 -14.69
CA VAL A 128 -2.30 -3.95 -13.30
C VAL A 128 -3.04 -5.05 -12.54
N ASP A 129 -2.52 -5.42 -11.37
CA ASP A 129 -3.10 -6.48 -10.53
C ASP A 129 -4.18 -5.95 -9.59
N TYR A 130 -4.02 -4.72 -9.09
CA TYR A 130 -4.98 -4.08 -8.19
C TYR A 130 -4.92 -2.55 -8.30
N ILE A 131 -6.01 -1.89 -7.90
CA ILE A 131 -6.04 -0.44 -7.74
C ILE A 131 -6.20 -0.04 -6.28
N GLY A 132 -5.51 1.05 -5.90
CA GLY A 132 -5.68 1.71 -4.62
C GLY A 132 -6.65 2.88 -4.77
N VAL A 133 -7.77 2.84 -4.04
CA VAL A 133 -8.83 3.85 -4.11
C VAL A 133 -8.85 4.72 -2.87
N GLY A 134 -8.71 6.02 -3.05
CA GLY A 134 -8.72 6.98 -1.97
C GLY A 134 -8.29 8.39 -2.37
N PRO A 135 -8.19 9.30 -1.36
CA PRO A 135 -8.39 9.02 0.06
C PRO A 135 -9.88 8.81 0.41
N ILE A 136 -10.19 7.73 1.12
CA ILE A 136 -11.57 7.46 1.53
C ILE A 136 -12.04 8.48 2.56
N PHE A 137 -11.20 8.76 3.55
CA PHE A 137 -11.41 9.77 4.59
C PHE A 137 -10.30 10.82 4.55
N LYS A 138 -10.48 11.93 5.26
CA LYS A 138 -9.45 12.97 5.38
C LYS A 138 -8.18 12.39 6.00
N THR A 139 -7.04 12.69 5.41
CA THR A 139 -5.74 12.17 5.87
C THR A 139 -4.68 13.27 5.85
N GLY A 140 -3.69 13.16 6.74
CA GLY A 140 -2.47 13.96 6.77
C GLY A 140 -1.21 13.12 6.55
N SER A 141 -1.35 11.82 6.24
CA SER A 141 -0.20 10.92 6.05
C SER A 141 0.52 11.08 4.71
N LYS A 142 -0.12 11.79 3.76
CA LYS A 142 0.48 12.17 2.48
C LYS A 142 0.23 13.65 2.24
N ASP A 143 1.27 14.40 1.92
CA ASP A 143 1.19 15.84 1.69
C ASP A 143 0.41 16.21 0.41
N ASP A 144 0.31 15.25 -0.52
CA ASP A 144 -0.36 15.34 -1.82
C ASP A 144 -1.77 14.72 -1.83
N ALA A 145 -2.35 14.46 -0.66
CA ALA A 145 -3.68 13.84 -0.58
C ALA A 145 -4.78 14.78 -1.09
N SER A 146 -5.58 14.27 -2.04
CA SER A 146 -6.77 14.95 -2.56
C SER A 146 -7.91 14.99 -1.52
N ASP A 147 -9.02 15.65 -1.87
CA ASP A 147 -10.23 15.62 -1.06
C ASP A 147 -10.77 14.18 -0.91
N PRO A 148 -11.38 13.85 0.25
CA PRO A 148 -11.97 12.54 0.47
C PRO A 148 -13.03 12.18 -0.58
N VAL A 149 -12.97 10.95 -1.08
CA VAL A 149 -13.90 10.43 -2.10
C VAL A 149 -15.01 9.54 -1.53
N GLY A 150 -14.88 9.11 -0.28
CA GLY A 150 -15.86 8.26 0.39
C GLY A 150 -15.86 6.80 -0.08
N THR A 151 -16.68 6.00 0.58
CA THR A 151 -16.80 4.55 0.28
C THR A 151 -17.55 4.28 -1.02
N GLU A 152 -18.42 5.18 -1.46
CA GLU A 152 -19.17 5.06 -2.71
C GLU A 152 -18.26 5.00 -3.94
N MET A 153 -17.09 5.63 -3.88
CA MET A 153 -16.12 5.56 -4.98
C MET A 153 -15.58 4.15 -5.17
N ILE A 154 -15.45 3.36 -4.11
CA ILE A 154 -15.04 1.95 -4.19
C ILE A 154 -16.03 1.18 -5.06
N GLU A 155 -17.33 1.32 -4.81
CA GLU A 155 -18.39 0.65 -5.57
C GLU A 155 -18.40 1.11 -7.04
N THR A 156 -18.29 2.43 -7.25
CA THR A 156 -18.25 3.00 -8.60
C THR A 156 -17.09 2.45 -9.42
N LEU A 157 -15.90 2.40 -8.85
CA LEU A 157 -14.71 1.90 -9.57
C LEU A 157 -14.72 0.37 -9.71
N HIS A 158 -15.27 -0.35 -8.73
CA HIS A 158 -15.45 -1.79 -8.83
C HIS A 158 -16.32 -2.17 -10.03
N GLU A 159 -17.47 -1.52 -10.19
CA GLU A 159 -18.36 -1.74 -11.34
C GLU A 159 -17.68 -1.39 -12.67
N LYS A 160 -17.02 -0.23 -12.76
CA LYS A 160 -16.38 0.25 -13.99
C LYS A 160 -15.15 -0.55 -14.41
N THR A 161 -14.51 -1.25 -13.49
CA THR A 161 -13.35 -2.10 -13.77
C THR A 161 -13.72 -3.59 -13.94
N ASN A 162 -15.01 -3.92 -13.94
CA ASN A 162 -15.49 -5.30 -13.99
C ASN A 162 -14.92 -6.19 -12.87
N GLY A 163 -14.81 -5.65 -11.67
CA GLY A 163 -14.40 -6.40 -10.49
C GLY A 163 -12.89 -6.52 -10.28
N MET A 164 -12.10 -5.59 -10.79
CA MET A 164 -10.66 -5.52 -10.44
C MET A 164 -10.47 -5.45 -8.93
N PRO A 165 -9.49 -6.15 -8.34
CA PRO A 165 -9.19 -6.05 -6.93
C PRO A 165 -8.93 -4.61 -6.48
N ILE A 166 -9.58 -4.19 -5.40
CA ILE A 166 -9.48 -2.84 -4.83
C ILE A 166 -8.96 -2.91 -3.40
N VAL A 167 -7.99 -2.07 -3.08
CA VAL A 167 -7.62 -1.76 -1.71
C VAL A 167 -8.00 -0.31 -1.39
N ALA A 168 -8.69 -0.08 -0.28
CA ALA A 168 -9.06 1.25 0.16
C ALA A 168 -7.90 1.91 0.92
N ILE A 169 -7.66 3.19 0.69
CA ILE A 169 -6.60 3.95 1.35
C ILE A 169 -7.08 5.35 1.75
N GLY A 170 -6.46 5.91 2.78
CA GLY A 170 -6.60 7.32 3.18
C GLY A 170 -7.48 7.51 4.41
N GLY A 171 -6.85 7.93 5.51
CA GLY A 171 -7.51 8.26 6.76
C GLY A 171 -8.19 7.08 7.48
N ILE A 172 -7.78 5.86 7.17
CA ILE A 172 -8.41 4.65 7.68
C ILE A 172 -7.83 4.28 9.06
N ALA A 173 -8.73 4.04 10.01
CA ALA A 173 -8.42 3.59 11.36
C ALA A 173 -9.48 2.58 11.83
N LEU A 174 -9.26 1.94 12.97
CA LEU A 174 -10.18 0.92 13.50
C LEU A 174 -11.59 1.48 13.81
N ASN A 175 -11.70 2.77 14.10
CA ASN A 175 -12.99 3.41 14.38
C ASN A 175 -13.81 3.79 13.13
N ASN A 176 -13.24 3.62 11.92
CA ASN A 176 -13.94 3.97 10.68
C ASN A 176 -13.81 2.92 9.56
N VAL A 177 -13.20 1.77 9.83
CA VAL A 177 -12.97 0.71 8.84
C VAL A 177 -14.23 -0.08 8.48
N GLU A 178 -15.19 -0.17 9.37
CA GLU A 178 -16.39 -1.01 9.20
C GLU A 178 -17.18 -0.70 7.91
N PRO A 179 -17.48 0.56 7.55
CA PRO A 179 -18.15 0.86 6.29
C PRO A 179 -17.38 0.39 5.05
N ILE A 180 -16.04 0.38 5.09
CA ILE A 180 -15.20 -0.12 4.00
C ILE A 180 -15.33 -1.64 3.86
N ALA A 181 -15.37 -2.35 4.98
CA ALA A 181 -15.54 -3.80 5.00
C ALA A 181 -16.90 -4.28 4.43
N GLN A 182 -17.86 -3.36 4.28
CA GLN A 182 -19.18 -3.61 3.67
C GLN A 182 -19.19 -3.35 2.15
N THR A 183 -18.08 -2.85 1.59
CA THR A 183 -17.91 -2.61 0.14
C THR A 183 -17.23 -3.79 -0.56
N HIS A 184 -16.99 -3.65 -1.86
CA HIS A 184 -16.21 -4.61 -2.65
C HIS A 184 -14.68 -4.44 -2.52
N ALA A 185 -14.20 -3.60 -1.59
CA ALA A 185 -12.75 -3.57 -1.29
C ALA A 185 -12.29 -4.90 -0.68
N GLN A 186 -11.18 -5.44 -1.17
CA GLN A 186 -10.56 -6.63 -0.64
C GLN A 186 -9.89 -6.39 0.71
N GLY A 187 -9.54 -5.15 1.00
CA GLY A 187 -8.88 -4.77 2.24
C GLY A 187 -8.56 -3.29 2.31
N VAL A 188 -7.69 -2.96 3.22
CA VAL A 188 -7.28 -1.58 3.51
C VAL A 188 -5.77 -1.40 3.46
N SER A 189 -5.32 -0.27 2.91
CA SER A 189 -3.96 0.23 3.03
C SER A 189 -3.88 1.25 4.16
N VAL A 190 -3.00 1.01 5.12
CA VAL A 190 -2.89 1.80 6.35
C VAL A 190 -1.46 2.25 6.56
N ILE A 191 -1.28 3.51 6.95
CA ILE A 191 0.02 4.09 7.34
C ILE A 191 0.02 4.34 8.84
N SER A 192 -0.51 5.48 9.27
CA SER A 192 -0.37 5.99 10.64
C SER A 192 -1.09 5.15 11.69
N ALA A 193 -2.26 4.60 11.39
CA ALA A 193 -3.02 3.80 12.35
C ALA A 193 -2.26 2.52 12.78
N ILE A 194 -1.35 2.00 11.96
CA ILE A 194 -0.44 0.91 12.31
C ILE A 194 0.89 1.47 12.82
N ALA A 195 1.55 2.34 12.05
CA ALA A 195 2.90 2.84 12.37
C ALA A 195 2.95 3.59 13.72
N GLN A 196 1.90 4.32 14.08
CA GLN A 196 1.80 5.10 15.32
C GLN A 196 1.11 4.35 16.46
N SER A 197 0.71 3.10 16.27
CA SER A 197 0.03 2.32 17.30
C SER A 197 0.95 2.01 18.48
N SER A 198 0.43 2.10 19.70
CA SER A 198 1.10 1.64 20.91
C SER A 198 1.17 0.11 21.00
N ASN A 199 0.31 -0.59 20.25
CA ASN A 199 0.30 -2.05 20.12
C ASN A 199 0.06 -2.44 18.67
N VAL A 200 1.12 -2.40 17.86
CA VAL A 200 1.09 -2.64 16.41
C VAL A 200 0.49 -3.99 16.08
N LYS A 201 0.93 -5.04 16.77
CA LYS A 201 0.48 -6.41 16.55
C LYS A 201 -1.03 -6.57 16.74
N GLU A 202 -1.56 -6.03 17.81
CA GLU A 202 -3.00 -6.08 18.12
C GLU A 202 -3.81 -5.24 17.11
N THR A 203 -3.32 -4.07 16.75
CA THR A 203 -3.97 -3.21 15.75
C THR A 203 -4.11 -3.92 14.42
N VAL A 204 -3.08 -4.59 13.95
CA VAL A 204 -3.12 -5.40 12.71
C VAL A 204 -4.14 -6.52 12.81
N ARG A 205 -4.15 -7.28 13.93
CA ARG A 205 -5.12 -8.36 14.16
C ARG A 205 -6.56 -7.85 14.16
N ASN A 206 -6.78 -6.68 14.72
CA ASN A 206 -8.11 -6.05 14.74
C ASN A 206 -8.56 -5.65 13.34
N PHE A 207 -7.68 -5.11 12.49
CA PHE A 207 -8.00 -4.86 11.08
C PHE A 207 -8.36 -6.15 10.33
N LEU A 208 -7.59 -7.23 10.54
CA LEU A 208 -7.84 -8.52 9.88
C LEU A 208 -9.22 -9.11 10.18
N GLN A 209 -9.86 -8.77 11.31
CA GLN A 209 -11.18 -9.25 11.66
C GLN A 209 -12.27 -8.76 10.71
N TYR A 210 -12.05 -7.63 10.02
CA TYR A 210 -12.99 -7.04 9.07
C TYR A 210 -12.91 -7.68 7.67
N PHE A 211 -11.79 -8.31 7.32
CA PHE A 211 -11.53 -8.85 5.97
C PHE A 211 -11.24 -10.36 6.06
N LYS A 212 -12.28 -11.14 6.13
CA LYS A 212 -12.20 -12.62 6.28
C LYS A 212 -12.15 -13.34 4.94
#